data_c942917560be46544d08da7061c7662a
#
_entry.id   c942917560be46544d08da7061c7662a
#
_cell.length_a   1.000
_cell.length_b   1.000
_cell.length_c   1.000
_cell.angle_alpha   90.00
_cell.angle_beta   90.00
_cell.angle_gamma   90.00
#
_symmetry.space_group_name_H-M   'P 1'
#
loop_
_entity.id
_entity.type
_entity.pdbx_description
1 polymer ?
#
loop_
_entity_poly.entity_id
_entity_poly.type
_entity_poly.pdbx_seq_one_letter_code
_entity_poly.pdbx_strand_id
1 'polypeptide(L)'
;WSSDVCSSDLSSQVSQLRGQLEDSFLIVNLADSTKNIDVSIDLLLLVAPKELSVDTVFAIDQFLMGGGSVVIFSSPLDVTSQSVNISIIPHKSGLEDWLLHHGIEIKNELVSDMKNSSFPIPVDRKIGDYTIRETQLINYPFFIDVREDVLENSRDINQGLEQITVTWASPISIINQNKKSDHRFFLNSSKNSWSSDNFDIQPNFNKYPDIGFPTANEKALINLGVILDGNFLSYFREPPNQPDIDEN
;
A
#
# COMPACT_ATOMS: atom_id res chain seq x y z
N TRP A 1 22.57 -8.29 12.61
CA TRP A 1 22.22 -6.86 12.70
C TRP A 1 21.68 -6.38 11.35
N SER A 2 20.49 -6.66 10.94
CA SER A 2 19.92 -5.92 9.79
C SER A 2 18.44 -6.15 9.48
N SER A 3 17.75 -7.02 10.19
CA SER A 3 16.32 -7.27 9.90
C SER A 3 15.35 -6.55 10.84
N ASP A 4 15.83 -5.94 11.93
CA ASP A 4 14.95 -5.51 13.02
C ASP A 4 14.50 -4.04 12.97
N VAL A 5 15.13 -3.20 12.15
CA VAL A 5 14.80 -1.76 12.15
C VAL A 5 13.52 -1.47 11.35
N CYS A 6 13.27 -2.23 10.29
CA CYS A 6 12.06 -2.03 9.49
C CYS A 6 10.81 -2.69 10.11
N SER A 7 10.99 -3.83 10.79
CA SER A 7 9.91 -4.51 11.51
C SER A 7 9.46 -3.75 12.76
N SER A 8 10.35 -3.01 13.43
CA SER A 8 10.00 -2.23 14.62
C SER A 8 9.11 -1.03 14.30
N ASP A 9 9.36 -0.34 13.18
CA ASP A 9 8.55 0.82 12.80
C ASP A 9 7.16 0.39 12.29
N LEU A 10 7.08 -0.65 11.47
CA LEU A 10 5.79 -1.19 11.04
C LEU A 10 5.01 -1.78 12.22
N SER A 11 5.67 -2.50 13.13
CA SER A 11 5.03 -3.04 14.34
C SER A 11 4.51 -1.93 15.25
N SER A 12 5.20 -0.80 15.36
CA SER A 12 4.75 0.35 16.14
C SER A 12 3.54 1.04 15.49
N GLN A 13 3.53 1.21 14.17
CA GLN A 13 2.40 1.80 13.43
C GLN A 13 1.17 0.90 13.47
N VAL A 14 1.35 -0.41 13.30
CA VAL A 14 0.27 -1.40 13.44
C VAL A 14 -0.26 -1.41 14.87
N SER A 15 0.60 -1.25 15.88
CA SER A 15 0.19 -1.17 17.29
C SER A 15 -0.66 0.06 17.59
N GLN A 16 -0.37 1.21 16.98
CA GLN A 16 -1.19 2.41 17.11
C GLN A 16 -2.56 2.24 16.44
N LEU A 17 -2.58 1.72 15.21
CA LEU A 17 -3.83 1.41 14.51
C LEU A 17 -4.68 0.43 15.32
N ARG A 18 -4.06 -0.63 15.83
CA ARG A 18 -4.71 -1.61 16.69
C ARG A 18 -5.32 -0.97 17.92
N GLY A 19 -4.56 -0.13 18.65
CA GLY A 19 -5.06 0.56 19.85
C GLY A 19 -6.29 1.42 19.57
N GLN A 20 -6.35 2.10 18.41
CA GLN A 20 -7.53 2.87 18.01
C GLN A 20 -8.73 1.99 17.64
N LEU A 21 -8.49 0.83 17.04
CA LEU A 21 -9.56 -0.09 16.65
C LEU A 21 -10.12 -0.87 17.85
N GLU A 22 -9.32 -1.18 18.87
CA GLU A 22 -9.74 -1.92 20.06
C GLU A 22 -10.83 -1.19 20.89
N ASP A 23 -10.94 0.12 20.74
CA ASP A 23 -12.01 0.92 21.38
C ASP A 23 -13.41 0.60 20.81
N SER A 24 -13.48 0.09 19.58
CA SER A 24 -14.72 -0.12 18.85
C SER A 24 -14.94 -1.55 18.33
N PHE A 25 -13.87 -2.34 18.24
CA PHE A 25 -13.89 -3.67 17.65
C PHE A 25 -13.17 -4.70 18.52
N LEU A 26 -13.65 -5.93 18.48
CA LEU A 26 -12.94 -7.09 19.05
C LEU A 26 -11.89 -7.55 18.04
N ILE A 27 -10.61 -7.38 18.37
CA ILE A 27 -9.50 -7.74 17.49
C ILE A 27 -8.95 -9.11 17.82
N VAL A 28 -8.89 -9.96 16.82
CA VAL A 28 -8.26 -11.28 16.87
C VAL A 28 -7.02 -11.27 15.98
N ASN A 29 -5.85 -11.57 16.51
CA ASN A 29 -4.65 -11.74 15.71
C ASN A 29 -4.62 -13.13 15.08
N LEU A 30 -4.40 -13.16 13.78
CA LEU A 30 -4.16 -14.38 13.03
C LEU A 30 -2.66 -14.53 12.77
N ALA A 31 -2.15 -15.76 12.87
CA ALA A 31 -0.78 -16.05 12.47
C ALA A 31 -0.63 -16.07 10.95
N ASP A 32 0.55 -15.75 10.44
CA ASP A 32 0.85 -15.77 8.99
C ASP A 32 0.68 -17.16 8.37
N SER A 33 0.70 -18.21 9.19
CA SER A 33 0.47 -19.62 8.80
C SER A 33 -0.96 -20.09 9.01
N THR A 34 -1.92 -19.17 9.21
CA THR A 34 -3.32 -19.51 9.42
C THR A 34 -3.89 -20.21 8.20
N LYS A 35 -4.43 -21.41 8.38
CA LYS A 35 -5.03 -22.23 7.31
C LYS A 35 -6.56 -22.14 7.25
N ASN A 36 -7.16 -21.56 8.28
CA ASN A 36 -8.62 -21.41 8.37
C ASN A 36 -8.96 -20.15 9.16
N ILE A 37 -9.86 -19.34 8.65
CA ILE A 37 -10.35 -18.11 9.30
C ILE A 37 -11.75 -18.41 9.82
N ASP A 38 -12.00 -18.09 11.09
CA ASP A 38 -13.28 -18.37 11.74
C ASP A 38 -14.40 -17.55 11.10
N VAL A 39 -15.55 -18.20 10.88
CA VAL A 39 -16.74 -17.56 10.28
C VAL A 39 -17.37 -16.47 11.16
N SER A 40 -16.98 -16.38 12.43
CA SER A 40 -17.41 -15.31 13.33
C SER A 40 -16.68 -13.99 13.11
N ILE A 41 -15.66 -13.96 12.25
CA ILE A 41 -14.92 -12.76 11.88
C ILE A 41 -15.69 -12.04 10.78
N ASP A 42 -16.02 -10.77 11.00
CA ASP A 42 -16.75 -9.95 10.04
C ASP A 42 -15.81 -9.33 8.99
N LEU A 43 -14.60 -8.94 9.41
CA LEU A 43 -13.62 -8.23 8.60
C LEU A 43 -12.23 -8.78 8.80
N LEU A 44 -11.58 -9.14 7.70
CA LEU A 44 -10.16 -9.49 7.67
C LEU A 44 -9.35 -8.27 7.21
N LEU A 45 -8.38 -7.85 8.04
CA LEU A 45 -7.46 -6.75 7.73
C LEU A 45 -6.05 -7.28 7.50
N LEU A 46 -5.53 -7.09 6.30
CA LEU A 46 -4.17 -7.43 5.91
C LEU A 46 -3.34 -6.14 5.78
N VAL A 47 -2.30 -6.01 6.61
CA VAL A 47 -1.42 -4.83 6.60
C VAL A 47 -0.01 -5.24 6.21
N ALA A 48 0.45 -4.72 5.09
CA ALA A 48 1.77 -4.98 4.51
C ALA A 48 2.16 -6.48 4.53
N PRO A 49 1.31 -7.37 3.96
CA PRO A 49 1.60 -8.80 3.93
C PRO A 49 2.89 -9.07 3.14
N LYS A 50 3.67 -10.05 3.61
CA LYS A 50 4.94 -10.46 2.98
C LYS A 50 4.99 -11.98 2.84
N GLU A 51 5.23 -12.44 1.61
CA GLU A 51 5.48 -13.85 1.27
C GLU A 51 4.43 -14.81 1.86
N LEU A 52 3.15 -14.42 1.80
CA LEU A 52 2.08 -15.28 2.27
C LEU A 52 2.12 -16.65 1.58
N SER A 53 1.96 -17.70 2.35
CA SER A 53 1.92 -19.06 1.83
C SER A 53 0.64 -19.31 1.02
N VAL A 54 0.70 -20.28 0.10
CA VAL A 54 -0.47 -20.68 -0.69
C VAL A 54 -1.64 -21.12 0.21
N ASP A 55 -1.34 -21.79 1.33
CA ASP A 55 -2.37 -22.21 2.32
C ASP A 55 -3.03 -20.98 2.97
N THR A 56 -2.26 -19.94 3.27
CA THR A 56 -2.80 -18.68 3.84
C THR A 56 -3.65 -17.94 2.82
N VAL A 57 -3.18 -17.84 1.56
CA VAL A 57 -3.97 -17.23 0.48
C VAL A 57 -5.26 -18.01 0.24
N PHE A 58 -5.23 -19.33 0.34
CA PHE A 58 -6.42 -20.16 0.27
C PHE A 58 -7.40 -19.86 1.41
N ALA A 59 -6.92 -19.71 2.65
CA ALA A 59 -7.77 -19.34 3.79
C ALA A 59 -8.43 -17.96 3.59
N ILE A 60 -7.70 -16.97 3.05
CA ILE A 60 -8.23 -15.65 2.70
C ILE A 60 -9.31 -15.76 1.61
N ASP A 61 -9.04 -16.53 0.56
CA ASP A 61 -9.97 -16.76 -0.53
C ASP A 61 -11.28 -17.40 -0.02
N GLN A 62 -11.15 -18.46 0.79
CA GLN A 62 -12.33 -19.14 1.36
C GLN A 62 -13.12 -18.26 2.33
N PHE A 63 -12.45 -17.36 3.07
CA PHE A 63 -13.12 -16.37 3.89
C PHE A 63 -13.93 -15.39 3.04
N LEU A 64 -13.37 -14.90 1.94
CA LEU A 64 -14.08 -14.04 0.98
C LEU A 64 -15.26 -14.79 0.33
N MET A 65 -15.06 -16.06 -0.06
CA MET A 65 -16.14 -16.89 -0.64
C MET A 65 -17.24 -17.18 0.37
N GLY A 66 -16.94 -17.22 1.65
CA GLY A 66 -17.91 -17.32 2.75
C GLY A 66 -18.71 -16.06 3.01
N GLY A 67 -18.45 -14.98 2.29
CA GLY A 67 -19.12 -13.68 2.46
C GLY A 67 -18.40 -12.72 3.40
N GLY A 68 -17.19 -13.05 3.85
CA GLY A 68 -16.36 -12.15 4.65
C GLY A 68 -15.85 -10.95 3.86
N SER A 69 -15.56 -9.85 4.54
CA SER A 69 -14.98 -8.65 3.95
C SER A 69 -13.46 -8.63 4.15
N VAL A 70 -12.70 -8.28 3.10
CA VAL A 70 -11.24 -8.25 3.16
C VAL A 70 -10.74 -6.85 2.82
N VAL A 71 -9.95 -6.26 3.72
CA VAL A 71 -9.24 -4.99 3.51
C VAL A 71 -7.76 -5.26 3.44
N ILE A 72 -7.10 -4.74 2.40
CA ILE A 72 -5.69 -4.99 2.12
C ILE A 72 -4.96 -3.68 1.95
N PHE A 73 -3.96 -3.46 2.79
CA PHE A 73 -2.94 -2.42 2.61
C PHE A 73 -1.66 -3.09 2.13
N SER A 74 -1.38 -3.01 0.84
CA SER A 74 -0.24 -3.66 0.21
C SER A 74 0.44 -2.76 -0.79
N SER A 75 1.75 -2.94 -0.93
CA SER A 75 2.57 -2.33 -1.97
C SER A 75 3.60 -3.39 -2.43
N PRO A 76 3.98 -3.43 -3.71
CA PRO A 76 5.08 -4.26 -4.18
C PRO A 76 6.45 -3.69 -3.82
N LEU A 77 6.48 -2.56 -3.11
CA LEU A 77 7.67 -1.79 -2.77
C LEU A 77 7.74 -1.57 -1.27
N ASP A 78 8.86 -1.94 -0.69
CA ASP A 78 9.22 -1.66 0.70
C ASP A 78 10.15 -0.46 0.76
N VAL A 79 9.86 0.46 1.68
CA VAL A 79 10.73 1.62 1.92
C VAL A 79 11.54 1.39 3.17
N THR A 80 12.86 1.35 3.00
CA THR A 80 13.79 1.17 4.11
C THR A 80 14.54 2.47 4.37
N SER A 81 14.67 2.83 5.64
CA SER A 81 15.46 3.98 6.07
C SER A 81 16.67 3.52 6.86
N GLN A 82 17.85 3.82 6.35
CA GLN A 82 19.11 3.59 7.06
C GLN A 82 19.75 4.95 7.38
N SER A 83 19.55 5.43 8.59
CA SER A 83 20.05 6.73 9.07
C SER A 83 19.53 7.92 8.25
N VAL A 84 20.18 8.30 7.16
CA VAL A 84 19.86 9.44 6.29
C VAL A 84 19.42 9.00 4.90
N ASN A 85 19.69 7.73 4.54
CA ASN A 85 19.38 7.22 3.22
C ASN A 85 18.08 6.42 3.24
N ILE A 86 17.15 6.82 2.39
CA ILE A 86 15.91 6.09 2.13
C ILE A 86 16.13 5.31 0.83
N SER A 87 15.81 4.03 0.83
CA SER A 87 15.89 3.18 -0.35
C SER A 87 14.62 2.35 -0.51
N ILE A 88 14.36 1.94 -1.74
CA ILE A 88 13.24 1.10 -2.11
C ILE A 88 13.74 -0.29 -2.43
N ILE A 89 13.06 -1.28 -1.88
CA ILE A 89 13.31 -2.70 -2.13
C ILE A 89 12.00 -3.33 -2.63
N PRO A 90 11.98 -3.88 -3.84
CA PRO A 90 10.83 -4.65 -4.31
C PRO A 90 10.61 -5.88 -3.42
N HIS A 91 9.37 -6.19 -3.12
CA HIS A 91 9.00 -7.40 -2.41
C HIS A 91 7.70 -8.01 -2.97
N LYS A 92 7.36 -9.22 -2.54
CA LYS A 92 6.11 -9.90 -2.88
C LYS A 92 5.26 -10.07 -1.63
N SER A 93 3.98 -9.79 -1.76
CA SER A 93 3.00 -10.05 -0.72
C SER A 93 2.57 -11.51 -0.67
N GLY A 94 2.60 -12.20 -1.82
CA GLY A 94 2.01 -13.52 -2.06
C GLY A 94 0.54 -13.44 -2.52
N LEU A 95 -0.01 -12.21 -2.66
CA LEU A 95 -1.38 -11.98 -3.11
C LEU A 95 -1.49 -11.56 -4.58
N GLU A 96 -0.39 -11.43 -5.30
CA GLU A 96 -0.35 -10.83 -6.63
C GLU A 96 -1.30 -11.56 -7.61
N ASP A 97 -1.17 -12.89 -7.72
CA ASP A 97 -2.00 -13.68 -8.62
C ASP A 97 -3.46 -13.76 -8.17
N TRP A 98 -3.71 -13.76 -6.86
CA TRP A 98 -5.04 -13.70 -6.28
C TRP A 98 -5.72 -12.35 -6.59
N LEU A 99 -5.01 -11.24 -6.44
CA LEU A 99 -5.50 -9.91 -6.82
C LEU A 99 -5.78 -9.82 -8.32
N LEU A 100 -4.88 -10.34 -9.15
CA LEU A 100 -5.05 -10.41 -10.61
C LEU A 100 -6.30 -11.21 -10.99
N HIS A 101 -6.56 -12.35 -10.32
CA HIS A 101 -7.79 -13.14 -10.52
C HIS A 101 -9.05 -12.31 -10.27
N HIS A 102 -9.03 -11.46 -9.26
CA HIS A 102 -10.12 -10.53 -8.95
C HIS A 102 -10.10 -9.26 -9.79
N GLY A 103 -9.18 -9.15 -10.75
CA GLY A 103 -9.09 -8.04 -11.69
C GLY A 103 -8.33 -6.82 -11.17
N ILE A 104 -7.62 -6.93 -10.05
CA ILE A 104 -6.80 -5.86 -9.47
C ILE A 104 -5.33 -6.10 -9.81
N GLU A 105 -4.67 -5.07 -10.33
CA GLU A 105 -3.23 -5.04 -10.50
C GLU A 105 -2.64 -3.89 -9.70
N ILE A 106 -1.66 -4.17 -8.84
CA ILE A 106 -0.82 -3.16 -8.18
C ILE A 106 0.49 -3.12 -8.95
N LYS A 107 0.79 -1.99 -9.59
CA LYS A 107 1.98 -1.87 -10.44
C LYS A 107 3.24 -1.69 -9.61
N ASN A 108 4.34 -2.25 -10.08
CA ASN A 108 5.67 -2.04 -9.49
C ASN A 108 6.26 -0.68 -9.91
N GLU A 109 5.57 0.38 -9.58
CA GLU A 109 5.89 1.76 -9.85
C GLU A 109 5.59 2.61 -8.61
N LEU A 110 6.23 3.77 -8.49
CA LEU A 110 5.90 4.79 -7.49
C LEU A 110 5.08 5.90 -8.10
N VAL A 111 4.07 6.31 -7.39
CA VAL A 111 3.28 7.51 -7.71
C VAL A 111 3.94 8.73 -7.10
N SER A 112 4.06 9.75 -7.92
CA SER A 112 4.50 11.09 -7.57
C SER A 112 3.41 12.10 -7.88
N ASP A 113 3.25 13.12 -7.02
CA ASP A 113 2.24 14.16 -7.20
C ASP A 113 2.84 15.55 -6.92
N MET A 114 2.49 16.52 -7.74
CA MET A 114 2.84 17.94 -7.46
C MET A 114 2.09 18.48 -6.24
N LYS A 115 0.92 17.91 -5.89
CA LYS A 115 0.18 18.17 -4.67
C LYS A 115 0.68 17.20 -3.61
N ASN A 116 1.67 17.65 -2.83
CA ASN A 116 2.38 16.79 -1.89
C ASN A 116 2.64 17.47 -0.56
N SER A 117 2.90 16.67 0.46
CA SER A 117 3.36 17.10 1.77
C SER A 117 4.87 17.24 1.80
N SER A 118 5.37 18.09 2.70
CA SER A 118 6.81 18.29 2.86
C SER A 118 7.46 17.15 3.63
N PHE A 119 8.72 16.89 3.29
CA PHE A 119 9.56 15.92 3.97
C PHE A 119 10.79 16.61 4.57
N PRO A 120 11.18 16.31 5.83
CA PRO A 120 12.36 16.87 6.46
C PRO A 120 13.63 16.17 5.97
N ILE A 121 14.57 16.95 5.43
CA ILE A 121 15.91 16.46 5.07
C ILE A 121 16.98 17.16 5.88
N PRO A 122 18.03 16.47 6.32
CA PRO A 122 19.20 17.11 6.90
C PRO A 122 20.05 17.76 5.81
N VAL A 123 20.40 19.04 6.00
CA VAL A 123 21.30 19.78 5.13
C VAL A 123 22.47 20.34 5.94
N ASP A 124 23.65 20.23 5.41
CA ASP A 124 24.85 20.80 6.02
C ASP A 124 25.08 22.21 5.49
N ARG A 125 24.97 23.21 6.36
CA ARG A 125 25.21 24.62 6.06
C ARG A 125 26.57 25.07 6.63
N LYS A 126 27.39 25.64 5.77
CA LYS A 126 28.65 26.23 6.21
C LYS A 126 28.45 27.69 6.61
N ILE A 127 28.91 28.03 7.83
CA ILE A 127 28.96 29.41 8.35
C ILE A 127 30.41 29.66 8.80
N GLY A 128 31.19 30.33 7.93
CA GLY A 128 32.63 30.44 8.10
C GLY A 128 33.29 29.06 8.07
N ASP A 129 34.06 28.74 9.11
CA ASP A 129 34.76 27.44 9.24
C ASP A 129 33.89 26.34 9.91
N TYR A 130 32.68 26.68 10.31
CA TYR A 130 31.79 25.74 10.99
C TYR A 130 30.78 25.16 10.01
N THR A 131 30.51 23.85 10.15
CA THR A 131 29.41 23.17 9.48
C THR A 131 28.29 22.92 10.50
N ILE A 132 27.14 23.49 10.27
CA ILE A 132 25.93 23.31 11.08
C ILE A 132 24.97 22.42 10.30
N ARG A 133 24.49 21.36 10.93
CA ARG A 133 23.41 20.51 10.37
C ARG A 133 22.06 21.11 10.71
N GLU A 134 21.30 21.47 9.70
CA GLU A 134 19.95 22.00 9.81
C GLU A 134 18.96 21.03 9.18
N THR A 135 17.69 21.07 9.62
CA THR A 135 16.60 20.34 8.94
C THR A 135 15.88 21.30 8.01
N GLN A 136 15.85 20.96 6.75
CA GLN A 136 15.10 21.69 5.74
C GLN A 136 13.86 20.89 5.31
N LEU A 137 12.71 21.54 5.24
CA LEU A 137 11.50 20.94 4.66
C LEU A 137 11.52 21.16 3.14
N ILE A 138 11.43 20.07 2.40
CA ILE A 138 11.30 20.11 0.93
C ILE A 138 9.96 19.53 0.52
N ASN A 139 9.41 19.99 -0.61
CA ASN A 139 8.30 19.34 -1.27
C ASN A 139 8.72 17.94 -1.69
N TYR A 140 7.96 16.92 -1.28
CA TYR A 140 8.33 15.53 -1.50
C TYR A 140 7.24 14.82 -2.29
N PRO A 141 7.41 14.65 -3.62
CA PRO A 141 6.34 14.20 -4.53
C PRO A 141 5.73 12.85 -4.17
N PHE A 142 6.47 12.00 -3.46
CA PHE A 142 6.02 10.67 -3.03
C PHE A 142 5.14 10.71 -1.76
N PHE A 143 4.91 11.89 -1.18
CA PHE A 143 3.96 12.13 -0.08
C PHE A 143 2.73 12.84 -0.64
N ILE A 144 1.86 12.07 -1.26
CA ILE A 144 0.68 12.55 -1.97
C ILE A 144 -0.31 13.15 -0.98
N ASP A 145 -0.64 14.42 -1.17
CA ASP A 145 -1.61 15.15 -0.35
C ASP A 145 -3.00 15.06 -0.98
N VAL A 146 -3.81 14.11 -0.51
CA VAL A 146 -5.18 13.91 -0.96
C VAL A 146 -6.12 14.71 -0.07
N ARG A 147 -6.94 15.57 -0.67
CA ARG A 147 -7.87 16.45 0.02
C ARG A 147 -9.32 16.21 -0.40
N GLU A 148 -10.22 16.94 0.22
CA GLU A 148 -11.67 16.84 0.11
C GLU A 148 -12.16 16.79 -1.36
N ASP A 149 -11.57 17.58 -2.26
CA ASP A 149 -11.92 17.61 -3.69
C ASP A 149 -11.81 16.25 -4.40
N VAL A 150 -10.96 15.37 -3.87
CA VAL A 150 -10.78 13.99 -4.36
C VAL A 150 -11.57 12.98 -3.50
N LEU A 151 -11.71 13.25 -2.19
CA LEU A 151 -12.38 12.39 -1.23
C LEU A 151 -13.91 12.44 -1.33
N GLU A 152 -14.48 13.51 -1.90
CA GLU A 152 -15.94 13.72 -2.03
C GLU A 152 -16.68 12.61 -2.80
N ASN A 153 -16.02 11.98 -3.77
CA ASN A 153 -16.63 10.94 -4.60
C ASN A 153 -16.87 9.61 -3.84
N SER A 154 -16.42 9.50 -2.60
CA SER A 154 -16.49 8.28 -1.78
C SER A 154 -16.87 8.63 -0.32
N ARG A 155 -17.83 9.52 -0.16
CA ARG A 155 -18.26 10.05 1.15
C ARG A 155 -18.69 8.98 2.16
N ASP A 156 -19.18 7.87 1.71
CA ASP A 156 -19.57 6.73 2.56
C ASP A 156 -18.37 6.12 3.34
N ILE A 157 -17.15 6.17 2.77
CA ILE A 157 -15.93 5.67 3.40
C ILE A 157 -15.08 6.81 3.96
N ASN A 158 -15.05 7.94 3.24
CA ASN A 158 -14.18 9.07 3.56
C ASN A 158 -14.90 10.15 4.40
N GLN A 159 -16.04 9.83 4.98
CA GLN A 159 -16.83 10.81 5.75
C GLN A 159 -16.02 11.35 6.93
N GLY A 160 -15.86 12.66 7.00
CA GLY A 160 -15.12 13.35 8.04
C GLY A 160 -13.61 13.43 7.83
N LEU A 161 -13.10 12.92 6.70
CA LEU A 161 -11.70 13.08 6.32
C LEU A 161 -11.53 14.32 5.46
N GLU A 162 -10.78 15.30 5.95
CA GLU A 162 -10.45 16.53 5.23
C GLU A 162 -9.19 16.38 4.38
N GLN A 163 -8.25 15.55 4.86
CA GLN A 163 -6.94 15.34 4.26
C GLN A 163 -6.36 13.98 4.63
N ILE A 164 -5.72 13.33 3.67
CA ILE A 164 -4.92 12.12 3.87
C ILE A 164 -3.58 12.31 3.16
N THR A 165 -2.47 12.02 3.84
CA THR A 165 -1.17 11.89 3.16
C THR A 165 -0.90 10.42 2.88
N VAL A 166 -0.79 10.08 1.59
CA VAL A 166 -0.45 8.72 1.15
C VAL A 166 1.02 8.71 0.76
N THR A 167 1.80 7.87 1.44
CA THR A 167 3.26 7.83 1.28
C THR A 167 3.68 6.64 0.45
N TRP A 168 4.58 6.85 -0.53
CA TRP A 168 5.20 5.83 -1.37
C TRP A 168 4.20 4.83 -1.99
N ALA A 169 3.12 5.36 -2.51
CA ALA A 169 2.05 4.57 -3.10
C ALA A 169 2.43 4.02 -4.48
N SER A 170 1.85 2.87 -4.79
CA SER A 170 1.89 2.26 -6.13
C SER A 170 0.55 2.43 -6.84
N PRO A 171 0.54 2.56 -8.19
CA PRO A 171 -0.70 2.66 -8.95
C PRO A 171 -1.54 1.38 -8.87
N ILE A 172 -2.84 1.55 -8.76
CA ILE A 172 -3.82 0.45 -8.85
C ILE A 172 -4.57 0.54 -10.18
N SER A 173 -4.64 -0.58 -10.89
CA SER A 173 -5.38 -0.73 -12.15
C SER A 173 -6.42 -1.83 -12.04
N ILE A 174 -7.55 -1.67 -12.73
CA ILE A 174 -8.51 -2.75 -12.97
C ILE A 174 -8.25 -3.30 -14.38
N ILE A 175 -7.81 -4.56 -14.47
CA ILE A 175 -7.39 -5.19 -15.73
C ILE A 175 -8.46 -6.09 -16.35
N ASN A 176 -9.33 -6.68 -15.55
CA ASN A 176 -10.45 -7.48 -16.02
C ASN A 176 -11.72 -7.05 -15.31
N GLN A 177 -12.64 -6.47 -16.05
CA GLN A 177 -13.97 -6.20 -15.51
C GLN A 177 -14.75 -7.52 -15.48
N ASN A 178 -14.68 -8.22 -14.35
CA ASN A 178 -15.59 -9.32 -14.10
C ASN A 178 -17.01 -8.73 -14.03
N LYS A 179 -17.89 -9.12 -14.97
CA LYS A 179 -19.26 -8.60 -15.06
C LYS A 179 -20.15 -8.86 -13.83
N LYS A 180 -19.61 -9.59 -12.84
CA LYS A 180 -20.32 -9.97 -11.61
C LYS A 180 -19.92 -9.11 -10.40
N SER A 181 -18.84 -8.34 -10.48
CA SER A 181 -18.39 -7.42 -9.44
C SER A 181 -18.33 -6.00 -9.97
N ASP A 182 -18.82 -5.07 -9.19
CA ASP A 182 -18.68 -3.64 -9.42
C ASP A 182 -17.38 -3.16 -8.76
N HIS A 183 -16.77 -2.13 -9.34
CA HIS A 183 -15.60 -1.50 -8.75
C HIS A 183 -15.76 0.01 -8.68
N ARG A 184 -15.19 0.61 -7.66
CA ARG A 184 -15.09 2.06 -7.53
C ARG A 184 -13.76 2.46 -6.90
N PHE A 185 -13.16 3.50 -7.45
CA PHE A 185 -11.98 4.09 -6.85
C PHE A 185 -12.38 5.11 -5.79
N PHE A 186 -11.88 4.94 -4.58
CA PHE A 186 -12.21 5.80 -3.44
C PHE A 186 -11.04 6.70 -3.01
N LEU A 187 -9.85 6.41 -3.49
CA LEU A 187 -8.63 7.16 -3.19
C LEU A 187 -7.83 7.37 -4.47
N ASN A 188 -7.55 8.61 -4.79
CA ASN A 188 -6.85 9.01 -6.01
C ASN A 188 -5.82 10.10 -5.71
N SER A 189 -4.81 10.20 -6.57
CA SER A 189 -3.91 11.34 -6.62
C SER A 189 -4.55 12.55 -7.29
N SER A 190 -3.83 13.66 -7.39
CA SER A 190 -4.26 14.81 -8.19
C SER A 190 -4.08 14.54 -9.70
N LYS A 191 -4.64 15.42 -10.55
CA LYS A 191 -4.42 15.37 -12.00
C LYS A 191 -2.99 15.72 -12.44
N ASN A 192 -2.16 16.20 -11.51
CA ASN A 192 -0.76 16.56 -11.74
C ASN A 192 0.22 15.48 -11.28
N SER A 193 -0.22 14.23 -11.30
CA SER A 193 0.55 13.07 -10.85
C SER A 193 1.12 12.29 -12.02
N TRP A 194 2.14 11.53 -11.75
CA TRP A 194 2.74 10.54 -12.66
C TRP A 194 3.21 9.33 -11.87
N SER A 195 3.42 8.21 -12.54
CA SER A 195 4.09 7.04 -11.96
C SER A 195 5.36 6.71 -12.71
N SER A 196 6.28 6.07 -12.04
CA SER A 196 7.57 5.67 -12.62
C SER A 196 8.13 4.44 -11.92
N ASP A 197 8.83 3.61 -12.66
CA ASP A 197 9.70 2.53 -12.18
C ASP A 197 11.10 3.03 -11.76
N ASN A 198 11.34 4.34 -11.86
CA ASN A 198 12.53 4.97 -11.34
C ASN A 198 12.38 5.23 -9.83
N PHE A 199 13.08 4.44 -9.04
CA PHE A 199 13.06 4.51 -7.57
C PHE A 199 14.07 5.49 -6.97
N ASP A 200 14.41 6.55 -7.70
CA ASP A 200 15.30 7.62 -7.23
C ASP A 200 14.51 8.58 -6.31
N ILE A 201 14.32 8.15 -5.06
CA ILE A 201 13.53 8.86 -4.05
C ILE A 201 14.36 9.80 -3.17
N GLN A 202 15.67 9.88 -3.42
CA GLN A 202 16.55 10.84 -2.76
C GLN A 202 16.53 12.17 -3.52
N PRO A 203 16.41 13.32 -2.83
CA PRO A 203 16.42 14.61 -3.49
C PRO A 203 17.79 14.88 -4.11
N ASN A 204 17.81 15.16 -5.41
CA ASN A 204 19.02 15.48 -6.16
C ASN A 204 18.79 16.66 -7.12
N PHE A 205 18.98 17.88 -6.62
CA PHE A 205 18.80 19.11 -7.40
C PHE A 205 19.86 19.31 -8.49
N ASN A 206 21.00 18.59 -8.44
CA ASN A 206 21.98 18.63 -9.53
C ASN A 206 21.51 17.82 -10.74
N LYS A 207 20.82 16.69 -10.50
CA LYS A 207 20.27 15.82 -11.54
C LYS A 207 18.88 16.27 -11.98
N TYR A 208 18.08 16.78 -11.06
CA TYR A 208 16.69 17.21 -11.24
C TYR A 208 16.50 18.63 -10.73
N PRO A 209 16.89 19.66 -11.52
CA PRO A 209 16.95 21.05 -11.05
C PRO A 209 15.63 21.63 -10.55
N ASP A 210 14.50 21.19 -11.13
CA ASP A 210 13.19 21.81 -10.88
C ASP A 210 12.67 21.48 -9.48
N ILE A 211 12.61 20.19 -9.13
CA ILE A 211 12.01 19.74 -7.88
C ILE A 211 12.89 18.77 -7.07
N GLY A 212 14.06 18.43 -7.56
CA GLY A 212 14.98 17.48 -6.92
C GLY A 212 14.67 16.01 -7.19
N PHE A 213 13.66 15.70 -8.00
CA PHE A 213 13.18 14.34 -8.28
C PHE A 213 12.87 14.15 -9.77
N PRO A 214 12.83 12.87 -10.26
CA PRO A 214 12.42 12.60 -11.64
C PRO A 214 10.97 13.03 -11.86
N THR A 215 10.70 13.63 -13.03
CA THR A 215 9.37 14.05 -13.45
C THR A 215 9.00 13.39 -14.77
N ALA A 216 7.69 13.26 -15.03
CA ALA A 216 7.18 12.84 -16.33
C ALA A 216 6.54 14.01 -17.06
N ASN A 217 6.57 13.96 -18.40
CA ASN A 217 5.91 14.95 -19.25
C ASN A 217 4.39 14.80 -19.24
N GLU A 218 3.92 13.55 -19.20
CA GLU A 218 2.50 13.24 -19.12
C GLU A 218 2.10 13.11 -17.65
N LYS A 219 1.03 13.82 -17.29
CA LYS A 219 0.45 13.80 -15.96
C LYS A 219 -1.00 13.42 -16.03
N ALA A 220 -1.45 12.62 -15.08
CA ALA A 220 -2.82 12.14 -14.97
C ALA A 220 -3.20 11.88 -13.53
N LEU A 221 -4.50 11.79 -13.26
CA LEU A 221 -5.01 11.22 -12.03
C LEU A 221 -4.66 9.73 -11.97
N ILE A 222 -4.15 9.27 -10.82
CA ILE A 222 -3.76 7.88 -10.60
C ILE A 222 -4.56 7.32 -9.43
N ASN A 223 -5.09 6.11 -9.61
CA ASN A 223 -5.85 5.44 -8.58
C ASN A 223 -4.92 4.82 -7.54
N LEU A 224 -5.21 5.05 -6.26
CA LEU A 224 -4.45 4.61 -5.09
C LEU A 224 -5.24 3.66 -4.19
N GLY A 225 -6.56 3.62 -4.35
CA GLY A 225 -7.44 2.75 -3.59
C GLY A 225 -8.69 2.38 -4.39
N VAL A 226 -9.07 1.09 -4.30
CA VAL A 226 -10.22 0.54 -5.02
C VAL A 226 -11.06 -0.32 -4.08
N ILE A 227 -12.36 -0.30 -4.27
CA ILE A 227 -13.31 -1.19 -3.63
C ILE A 227 -13.92 -2.05 -4.71
N LEU A 228 -13.96 -3.35 -4.46
CA LEU A 228 -14.74 -4.30 -5.22
C LEU A 228 -15.92 -4.77 -4.39
N ASP A 229 -17.10 -4.79 -4.99
CA ASP A 229 -18.33 -5.26 -4.38
C ASP A 229 -19.07 -6.17 -5.35
N GLY A 230 -19.75 -7.19 -4.83
CA GLY A 230 -20.54 -8.12 -5.64
C GLY A 230 -20.22 -9.59 -5.40
N ASN A 231 -20.42 -10.40 -6.44
CA ASN A 231 -20.19 -11.83 -6.37
C ASN A 231 -18.79 -12.18 -6.88
N PHE A 232 -17.98 -12.77 -6.02
CA PHE A 232 -16.63 -13.23 -6.34
C PHE A 232 -16.64 -14.71 -6.74
N LEU A 233 -15.63 -15.10 -7.52
CA LEU A 233 -15.33 -16.49 -7.85
C LEU A 233 -14.02 -16.86 -7.15
N SER A 234 -13.97 -18.03 -6.55
CA SER A 234 -12.74 -18.53 -5.93
C SER A 234 -11.58 -18.57 -6.91
N TYR A 235 -10.43 -18.13 -6.47
CA TYR A 235 -9.17 -18.27 -7.20
C TYR A 235 -8.74 -19.74 -7.26
N PHE A 236 -9.04 -20.50 -6.23
CA PHE A 236 -8.70 -21.91 -6.14
C PHE A 236 -9.82 -22.80 -6.68
N ARG A 237 -9.46 -23.78 -7.52
CA ARG A 237 -10.38 -24.83 -7.96
C ARG A 237 -10.48 -25.95 -6.94
N GLU A 238 -9.37 -26.24 -6.28
CA GLU A 238 -9.21 -27.29 -5.29
C GLU A 238 -8.32 -26.80 -4.14
N PRO A 239 -8.47 -27.33 -2.91
CA PRO A 239 -7.60 -26.97 -1.80
C PRO A 239 -6.12 -27.27 -2.14
N PRO A 240 -5.17 -26.39 -1.81
CA PRO A 240 -3.75 -26.68 -1.95
C PRO A 240 -3.37 -27.85 -1.02
N ASN A 241 -2.41 -28.66 -1.44
CA ASN A 241 -1.83 -29.76 -0.64
C ASN A 241 -2.82 -30.85 -0.19
N GLN A 242 -3.83 -31.20 -0.97
CA GLN A 242 -4.46 -32.51 -0.82
C GLN A 242 -3.42 -33.58 -1.23
N PRO A 243 -3.08 -34.54 -0.32
CA PRO A 243 -2.29 -35.68 -0.74
C PRO A 243 -3.07 -36.39 -1.86
N ASP A 244 -2.37 -36.72 -2.95
CA ASP A 244 -2.94 -37.58 -4.00
C ASP A 244 -3.54 -38.81 -3.29
N ILE A 245 -4.86 -38.92 -3.32
CA ILE A 245 -5.51 -40.15 -2.90
C ILE A 245 -5.28 -41.10 -4.08
N ASP A 246 -4.17 -41.84 -4.01
CA ASP A 246 -3.98 -42.97 -4.90
C ASP A 246 -5.23 -43.87 -4.80
N GLU A 247 -6.09 -43.78 -5.82
CA GLU A 247 -7.16 -44.77 -6.02
C GLU A 247 -6.50 -46.10 -6.33
N ASN A 248 -6.34 -46.95 -5.30
CA ASN A 248 -6.04 -48.37 -5.43
C ASN A 248 -7.32 -49.17 -5.67
#